data_43a89ffb602921042f4f05176d32bebb
#
_entry.id   43a89ffb602921042f4f05176d32bebb
#
_cell.length_a   1.000
_cell.length_b   1.000
_cell.length_c   1.000
_cell.angle_alpha   90.00
_cell.angle_beta   90.00
_cell.angle_gamma   90.00
#
_symmetry.space_group_name_H-M   'P 1'
#
loop_
_entity.id
_entity.type
_entity.pdbx_description
1 polymer ?
#
loop_
_entity_poly.entity_id
_entity_poly.type
_entity_poly.pdbx_seq_one_letter_code
_entity_poly.pdbx_strand_id
1 'polypeptide(L)'
;MNVALCVIEIHLPGVASLKEKRQVLRSLKDGLREHHNVSVAEIDHQDLWQRATLGIVGIAAARVALEQTFSSIQGEVERKVPGEVLSCEVEFLT
;
A
#
# COMPACT_ATOMS: atom_id res chain seq x y z
N MET A 1 17.87 -4.49 -13.86
CA MET A 1 17.27 -4.39 -12.52
C MET A 1 16.42 -3.12 -12.44
N ASN A 2 15.20 -3.28 -11.96
CA ASN A 2 14.32 -2.13 -11.74
C ASN A 2 13.86 -2.16 -10.29
N VAL A 3 13.90 -0.99 -9.64
CA VAL A 3 13.40 -0.78 -8.28
C VAL A 3 12.42 0.38 -8.32
N ALA A 4 11.27 0.21 -7.69
CA ALA A 4 10.25 1.26 -7.67
C ALA A 4 9.58 1.36 -6.30
N LEU A 5 9.14 2.58 -5.99
CA LEU A 5 8.38 2.92 -4.79
C LEU A 5 6.96 3.29 -5.22
N CYS A 6 5.97 2.69 -4.57
CA CYS A 6 4.58 3.09 -4.69
C CYS A 6 4.13 3.69 -3.36
N VAL A 7 3.53 4.88 -3.40
CA VAL A 7 2.97 5.55 -2.23
C VAL A 7 1.46 5.60 -2.39
N ILE A 8 0.75 5.01 -1.43
CA ILE A 8 -0.71 4.95 -1.45
C ILE A 8 -1.25 5.72 -0.24
N GLU A 9 -2.08 6.72 -0.49
CA GLU A 9 -2.81 7.46 0.53
C GLU A 9 -4.19 6.86 0.68
N ILE A 10 -4.59 6.56 1.92
CA ILE A 10 -5.85 5.88 2.22
C ILE A 10 -6.65 6.70 3.22
N HIS A 11 -7.96 6.81 2.99
CA HIS A 11 -8.93 7.39 3.92
C HIS A 11 -9.78 6.26 4.50
N LEU A 12 -9.88 6.23 5.84
CA LEU A 12 -10.56 5.19 6.61
C LEU A 12 -11.67 5.80 7.48
N PRO A 13 -12.77 6.28 6.90
CA PRO A 13 -13.75 7.10 7.64
C PRO A 13 -14.47 6.36 8.77
N GLY A 14 -14.57 5.03 8.70
CA GLY A 14 -15.24 4.23 9.72
C GLY A 14 -14.35 3.80 10.89
N VAL A 15 -13.05 4.11 10.84
CA VAL A 15 -12.11 3.68 11.88
C VAL A 15 -12.19 4.63 13.07
N ALA A 16 -12.37 4.09 14.27
CA ALA A 16 -12.63 4.84 15.48
C ALA A 16 -11.52 4.78 16.53
N SER A 17 -10.41 4.10 16.25
CA SER A 17 -9.28 4.01 17.16
C SER A 17 -8.00 3.62 16.43
N LEU A 18 -6.85 3.86 17.06
CA LEU A 18 -5.57 3.38 16.52
C LEU A 18 -5.47 1.86 16.53
N LYS A 19 -6.09 1.21 17.51
CA LYS A 19 -6.12 -0.25 17.58
C LYS A 19 -6.84 -0.84 16.37
N GLU A 20 -8.01 -0.30 16.04
CA GLU A 20 -8.79 -0.71 14.88
C GLU A 20 -8.02 -0.46 13.58
N LYS A 21 -7.40 0.72 13.45
CA LYS A 21 -6.56 1.06 12.31
C LYS A 21 -5.41 0.05 12.14
N ARG A 22 -4.71 -0.28 13.23
CA ARG A 22 -3.60 -1.23 13.18
C ARG A 22 -4.05 -2.61 12.70
N GLN A 23 -5.24 -3.07 13.11
CA GLN A 23 -5.79 -4.35 12.65
C GLN A 23 -6.07 -4.32 11.16
N VAL A 24 -6.70 -3.25 10.67
CA VAL A 24 -6.98 -3.07 9.23
C VAL A 24 -5.69 -3.07 8.43
N LEU A 25 -4.71 -2.26 8.83
CA LEU A 25 -3.45 -2.13 8.10
C LEU A 25 -2.60 -3.39 8.16
N ARG A 26 -2.62 -4.11 9.29
CA ARG A 26 -1.88 -5.37 9.41
C ARG A 26 -2.39 -6.39 8.40
N SER A 27 -3.71 -6.57 8.35
CA SER A 27 -4.34 -7.48 7.39
C SER A 27 -4.00 -7.10 5.95
N LEU A 28 -4.09 -5.82 5.64
CA LEU A 28 -3.78 -5.31 4.30
C LEU A 28 -2.31 -5.53 3.93
N LYS A 29 -1.39 -5.15 4.82
CA LYS A 29 0.05 -5.32 4.57
C LYS A 29 0.43 -6.79 4.43
N ASP A 30 -0.10 -7.66 5.29
CA ASP A 30 0.18 -9.09 5.24
C ASP A 30 -0.30 -9.70 3.91
N GLY A 31 -1.50 -9.32 3.46
CA GLY A 31 -2.01 -9.77 2.17
C GLY A 31 -1.15 -9.32 1.00
N LEU A 32 -0.70 -8.07 1.01
CA LEU A 32 0.17 -7.55 -0.04
C LEU A 32 1.52 -8.28 -0.09
N ARG A 33 2.11 -8.57 1.07
CA ARG A 33 3.36 -9.33 1.16
C ARG A 33 3.19 -10.78 0.70
N GLU A 34 2.06 -11.37 1.01
CA GLU A 34 1.77 -12.75 0.62
C GLU A 34 1.58 -12.90 -0.89
N HIS A 35 0.89 -11.94 -1.52
CA HIS A 35 0.52 -12.02 -2.93
C HIS A 35 1.58 -11.44 -3.87
N HIS A 36 2.48 -10.59 -3.36
CA HIS A 36 3.44 -9.86 -4.18
C HIS A 36 4.83 -9.85 -3.54
N ASN A 37 5.87 -9.82 -4.38
CA ASN A 37 7.25 -9.72 -3.91
C ASN A 37 7.59 -8.26 -3.61
N VAL A 38 7.11 -7.74 -2.48
CA VAL A 38 7.28 -6.35 -2.08
C VAL A 38 7.51 -6.23 -0.58
N SER A 39 8.13 -5.10 -0.18
CA SER A 39 8.17 -4.65 1.20
C SER A 39 7.13 -3.55 1.37
N VAL A 40 6.38 -3.59 2.48
CA VAL A 40 5.30 -2.64 2.77
C VAL A 40 5.47 -2.07 4.16
N ALA A 41 5.31 -0.75 4.29
CA ALA A 41 5.32 -0.08 5.59
C ALA A 41 4.32 1.08 5.59
N GLU A 42 3.76 1.38 6.76
CA GLU A 42 3.08 2.65 6.99
C GLU A 42 4.16 3.71 7.19
N ILE A 43 4.18 4.74 6.32
CA ILE A 43 5.28 5.72 6.29
C ILE A 43 4.89 7.11 6.78
N ASP A 44 3.62 7.38 6.98
CA ASP A 44 3.13 8.67 7.48
C ASP A 44 1.74 8.49 8.08
N HIS A 45 1.28 9.51 8.83
CA HIS A 45 -0.04 9.56 9.46
C HIS A 45 -0.27 8.46 10.50
N GLN A 46 0.79 7.96 11.15
CA GLN A 46 0.69 6.87 12.12
C GLN A 46 -0.24 7.22 13.30
N ASP A 47 -0.33 8.50 13.66
CA ASP A 47 -1.13 8.99 14.79
C ASP A 47 -2.58 9.30 14.42
N LEU A 48 -2.92 9.27 13.14
CA LEU A 48 -4.28 9.56 12.67
C LEU A 48 -5.07 8.26 12.51
N TRP A 49 -6.32 8.26 12.99
CA TRP A 49 -7.17 7.06 12.90
C TRP A 49 -7.69 6.83 11.49
N GLN A 50 -7.99 7.91 10.76
CA GLN A 50 -8.74 7.87 9.51
C GLN A 50 -7.89 8.15 8.27
N ARG A 51 -6.59 8.22 8.44
CA ARG A 51 -5.63 8.39 7.35
C ARG A 51 -4.47 7.41 7.50
N ALA A 52 -4.03 6.86 6.39
CA ALA A 52 -2.84 6.03 6.34
C ALA A 52 -2.07 6.29 5.04
N THR A 53 -0.75 6.29 5.13
CA THR A 53 0.13 6.36 3.98
C THR A 53 0.99 5.10 3.96
N LEU A 54 0.81 4.28 2.93
CA LEU A 54 1.63 3.07 2.74
C LEU A 54 2.72 3.33 1.72
N GLY A 55 3.95 2.96 2.08
CA GLY A 55 5.07 2.88 1.15
C GLY A 55 5.31 1.43 0.78
N ILE A 56 5.42 1.15 -0.52
CA ILE A 56 5.59 -0.19 -1.05
C ILE A 56 6.76 -0.19 -2.03
N VAL A 57 7.77 -1.02 -1.76
CA VAL A 57 8.96 -1.12 -2.60
C VAL A 57 9.02 -2.50 -3.24
N GLY A 58 9.28 -2.52 -4.53
CA GLY A 58 9.45 -3.75 -5.29
C GLY A 58 10.67 -3.72 -6.18
N ILE A 59 11.16 -4.90 -6.54
CA ILE A 59 12.28 -5.10 -7.45
C ILE A 59 11.91 -6.16 -8.48
N ALA A 60 12.32 -5.96 -9.73
CA ALA A 60 12.15 -6.96 -10.78
C ALA A 60 13.21 -6.78 -11.86
N ALA A 61 13.44 -7.82 -12.65
CA ALA A 61 14.34 -7.77 -13.78
C ALA A 61 13.78 -6.88 -14.89
N ALA A 62 12.45 -6.90 -15.11
CA ALA A 62 11.78 -6.13 -16.17
C ALA A 62 10.89 -5.05 -15.59
N ARG A 63 10.92 -3.86 -16.17
CA ARG A 63 10.09 -2.72 -15.76
C ARG A 63 8.60 -3.04 -15.84
N VAL A 64 8.18 -3.69 -16.92
CA VAL A 64 6.75 -4.02 -17.11
C VAL A 64 6.22 -4.94 -16.00
N ALA A 65 7.05 -5.80 -15.46
CA ALA A 65 6.66 -6.68 -14.35
C ALA A 65 6.33 -5.88 -13.10
N LEU A 66 7.11 -4.83 -12.78
CA LEU A 66 6.82 -3.93 -11.67
C LEU A 66 5.57 -3.10 -11.91
N GLU A 67 5.37 -2.61 -13.12
CA GLU A 67 4.16 -1.88 -13.48
C GLU A 67 2.91 -2.72 -13.25
N GLN A 68 2.96 -3.99 -13.66
CA GLN A 68 1.87 -4.94 -13.45
C GLN A 68 1.65 -5.23 -11.96
N THR A 69 2.74 -5.42 -11.21
CA THR A 69 2.69 -5.64 -9.77
C THR A 69 1.99 -4.48 -9.05
N PHE A 70 2.39 -3.25 -9.32
CA PHE A 70 1.78 -2.10 -8.65
C PHE A 70 0.34 -1.84 -9.09
N SER A 71 0.00 -2.12 -10.33
CA SER A 71 -1.40 -2.06 -10.78
C SER A 71 -2.27 -3.08 -10.03
N SER A 72 -1.76 -4.30 -9.87
CA SER A 72 -2.44 -5.36 -9.10
C SER A 72 -2.58 -4.98 -7.63
N ILE A 73 -1.53 -4.41 -7.02
CA ILE A 73 -1.54 -3.94 -5.64
C ILE A 73 -2.60 -2.86 -5.44
N GLN A 74 -2.67 -1.88 -6.33
CA GLN A 74 -3.67 -0.82 -6.25
C GLN A 74 -5.08 -1.40 -6.27
N GLY A 75 -5.37 -2.33 -7.17
CA GLY A 75 -6.66 -3.01 -7.23
C GLY A 75 -6.96 -3.81 -5.96
N GLU A 76 -5.98 -4.49 -5.40
CA GLU A 76 -6.15 -5.25 -4.15
C GLU A 76 -6.46 -4.32 -2.98
N VAL A 77 -5.74 -3.20 -2.85
CA VAL A 77 -6.00 -2.20 -1.80
C VAL A 77 -7.41 -1.63 -1.93
N GLU A 78 -7.80 -1.24 -3.14
CA GLU A 78 -9.13 -0.68 -3.39
C GLU A 78 -10.26 -1.65 -3.03
N ARG A 79 -10.07 -2.95 -3.24
CA ARG A 79 -11.07 -3.96 -2.91
C ARG A 79 -11.15 -4.28 -1.42
N LYS A 80 -10.02 -4.22 -0.71
CA LYS A 80 -9.92 -4.72 0.66
C LYS A 80 -10.03 -3.65 1.72
N VAL A 81 -9.66 -2.41 1.42
CA VAL A 81 -9.68 -1.35 2.41
C VAL A 81 -11.11 -0.93 2.71
N PRO A 82 -11.48 -0.79 4.01
CA PRO A 82 -12.81 -0.29 4.39
C PRO A 82 -12.83 1.25 4.32
N GLY A 83 -12.67 1.78 3.14
CA GLY A 83 -12.55 3.22 2.90
C GLY A 83 -12.22 3.47 1.45
N GLU A 84 -11.39 4.48 1.19
CA GLU A 84 -11.05 4.85 -0.17
C GLU A 84 -9.55 5.13 -0.35
N VAL A 85 -9.06 4.86 -1.53
CA VAL A 85 -7.71 5.26 -1.96
C VAL A 85 -7.80 6.68 -2.49
N LEU A 86 -7.07 7.59 -1.84
CA LEU A 86 -7.04 9.01 -2.22
C LEU A 86 -6.04 9.26 -3.35
N SER A 87 -4.92 8.57 -3.33
CA SER A 87 -3.90 8.66 -4.37
C SER A 87 -3.04 7.41 -4.38
N CYS A 88 -2.46 7.13 -5.54
CA CYS A 88 -1.50 6.04 -5.73
C CYS A 88 -0.46 6.53 -6.72
N GLU A 89 0.77 6.74 -6.27
CA GLU A 89 1.85 7.26 -7.09
C GLU A 89 3.01 6.26 -7.12
N VAL A 90 3.55 6.03 -8.32
CA VAL A 90 4.68 5.12 -8.53
C VAL A 90 5.86 5.91 -9.04
N GLU A 91 7.02 5.72 -8.41
CA GLU A 91 8.29 6.29 -8.81
C GLU A 91 9.30 5.18 -9.05
N PHE A 92 9.89 5.14 -10.23
CA PHE A 92 11.00 4.24 -10.51
C PHE A 92 12.30 4.86 -10.04
N LEU A 93 13.00 4.13 -9.16
CA LEU A 93 14.24 4.60 -8.55
C LEU A 93 15.48 4.18 -9.36
N THR A 94 15.31 3.14 -10.17
CA THR A 94 16.38 2.70 -11.10
C THR A 94 15.74 2.19 -12.37
#